data_87072676b6fa75e0fd5059abd9ded179
#
_entry.id   87072676b6fa75e0fd5059abd9ded179
#
_cell.length_a   1.000
_cell.length_b   1.000
_cell.length_c   1.000
_cell.angle_alpha   90.00
_cell.angle_beta   90.00
_cell.angle_gamma   90.00
#
_symmetry.space_group_name_H-M   'P 1'
#
loop_
_entity.id
_entity.type
_entity.pdbx_description
1 polymer ?
#
loop_
_entity_poly.entity_id
_entity_poly.type
_entity_poly.pdbx_seq_one_letter_code
_entity_poly.pdbx_strand_id
1 'polypeptide(L)'
;ISAGIPMLESLEVLAEQADDRGFKYALEQIVDDVRSGTDLSAALSRHPVLFKRIYINMIKAGEASGQVDDILNRLADYQEANDNLKAEIKSAMTYPVVSLIMIITIALILLIFIVPKFEDMFARLEAELPLPTRIVLAISHFMREQALIWVPALFGALIALYTYSKTSGGGHIRDWLILRLPVLGILFRKVAISRFARTFATLLQSGVPILATLEIVATTSGNKVIE
;
A
#
# COMPACT_ATOMS: atom_id res chain seq x y z
N ILE A 1 -25.41 0.44 17.08
CA ILE A 1 -25.15 0.52 18.52
C ILE A 1 -25.54 1.91 19.04
N SER A 2 -25.03 3.00 18.50
CA SER A 2 -25.44 4.37 18.89
C SER A 2 -26.95 4.67 18.72
N ALA A 3 -27.65 3.91 17.87
CA ALA A 3 -29.08 3.96 17.68
C ALA A 3 -29.88 3.08 18.69
N GLY A 4 -29.21 2.49 19.69
CA GLY A 4 -29.83 1.60 20.68
C GLY A 4 -30.02 0.16 20.22
N ILE A 5 -29.47 -0.24 19.08
CA ILE A 5 -29.51 -1.62 18.60
C ILE A 5 -28.44 -2.43 19.36
N PRO A 6 -28.78 -3.60 19.92
CA PRO A 6 -27.81 -4.49 20.57
C PRO A 6 -26.63 -4.81 19.65
N MET A 7 -25.41 -4.90 20.22
CA MET A 7 -24.18 -5.18 19.47
C MET A 7 -24.27 -6.48 18.65
N LEU A 8 -24.84 -7.53 19.23
CA LEU A 8 -25.02 -8.81 18.55
C LEU A 8 -25.89 -8.70 17.31
N GLU A 9 -27.04 -8.02 17.42
CA GLU A 9 -27.95 -7.78 16.30
C GLU A 9 -27.29 -6.94 15.19
N SER A 10 -26.50 -5.93 15.58
CA SER A 10 -25.71 -5.14 14.63
C SER A 10 -24.69 -5.99 13.86
N LEU A 11 -24.03 -6.95 14.52
CA LEU A 11 -23.07 -7.88 13.88
C LEU A 11 -23.80 -8.87 12.95
N GLU A 12 -24.99 -9.35 13.33
CA GLU A 12 -25.82 -10.22 12.49
C GLU A 12 -26.21 -9.53 11.18
N VAL A 13 -26.71 -8.30 11.28
CA VAL A 13 -27.06 -7.49 10.10
C VAL A 13 -25.85 -7.25 9.19
N LEU A 14 -24.67 -6.96 9.77
CA LEU A 14 -23.44 -6.81 9.00
C LEU A 14 -23.03 -8.11 8.30
N ALA A 15 -23.19 -9.26 8.95
CA ALA A 15 -22.90 -10.56 8.36
C ALA A 15 -23.84 -10.88 7.19
N GLU A 16 -25.13 -10.52 7.30
CA GLU A 16 -26.10 -10.70 6.22
C GLU A 16 -25.80 -9.80 5.00
N GLN A 17 -25.36 -8.56 5.25
CA GLN A 17 -25.08 -7.56 4.20
C GLN A 17 -23.69 -7.71 3.55
N ALA A 18 -22.84 -8.57 4.08
CA ALA A 18 -21.49 -8.75 3.55
C ALA A 18 -21.49 -9.47 2.19
N ASP A 19 -20.97 -8.81 1.14
CA ASP A 19 -20.87 -9.35 -0.23
C ASP A 19 -19.72 -10.35 -0.39
N ASP A 20 -18.58 -10.08 0.29
CA ASP A 20 -17.41 -10.96 0.23
C ASP A 20 -17.63 -12.22 1.07
N ARG A 21 -17.53 -13.38 0.43
CA ARG A 21 -17.80 -14.68 1.08
C ARG A 21 -16.86 -14.98 2.24
N GLY A 22 -15.58 -14.58 2.14
CA GLY A 22 -14.60 -14.80 3.18
C GLY A 22 -14.85 -13.91 4.40
N PHE A 23 -15.19 -12.66 4.15
CA PHE A 23 -15.55 -11.70 5.20
C PHE A 23 -16.88 -12.09 5.88
N LYS A 24 -17.89 -12.48 5.10
CA LYS A 24 -19.18 -12.98 5.62
C LYS A 24 -18.97 -14.15 6.56
N TYR A 25 -18.23 -15.16 6.12
CA TYR A 25 -17.93 -16.33 6.95
C TYR A 25 -17.23 -15.97 8.27
N ALA A 26 -16.28 -15.04 8.23
CA ALA A 26 -15.62 -14.58 9.44
C ALA A 26 -16.57 -13.82 10.39
N LEU A 27 -17.47 -13.00 9.84
CA LEU A 27 -18.49 -12.29 10.63
C LEU A 27 -19.47 -13.28 11.28
N GLU A 28 -19.93 -14.30 10.55
CA GLU A 28 -20.81 -15.35 11.09
C GLU A 28 -20.13 -16.07 12.27
N GLN A 29 -18.84 -16.41 12.17
CA GLN A 29 -18.09 -16.99 13.27
C GLN A 29 -17.96 -16.05 14.47
N ILE A 30 -17.72 -14.76 14.23
CA ILE A 30 -17.65 -13.75 15.30
C ILE A 30 -19.01 -13.61 16.00
N VAL A 31 -20.11 -13.61 15.24
CA VAL A 31 -21.46 -13.59 15.79
C VAL A 31 -21.70 -14.79 16.72
N ASP A 32 -21.33 -16.00 16.28
CA ASP A 32 -21.49 -17.22 17.08
C ASP A 32 -20.62 -17.21 18.33
N ASP A 33 -19.39 -16.73 18.25
CA ASP A 33 -18.49 -16.56 19.39
C ASP A 33 -19.06 -15.57 20.41
N VAL A 34 -19.52 -14.40 19.97
CA VAL A 34 -20.09 -13.36 20.84
C VAL A 34 -21.42 -13.85 21.44
N ARG A 35 -22.26 -14.55 20.67
CA ARG A 35 -23.50 -15.16 21.16
C ARG A 35 -23.24 -16.20 22.26
N SER A 36 -22.11 -16.91 22.17
CA SER A 36 -21.68 -17.87 23.17
C SER A 36 -21.09 -17.25 24.45
N GLY A 37 -20.98 -15.90 24.49
CA GLY A 37 -20.44 -15.14 25.61
C GLY A 37 -18.94 -14.85 25.53
N THR A 38 -18.33 -15.06 24.37
CA THR A 38 -16.94 -14.66 24.14
C THR A 38 -16.87 -13.14 23.92
N ASP A 39 -15.88 -12.47 24.51
CA ASP A 39 -15.64 -11.04 24.28
C ASP A 39 -15.41 -10.77 22.79
N LEU A 40 -15.91 -9.64 22.28
CA LEU A 40 -15.76 -9.24 20.87
C LEU A 40 -14.28 -9.15 20.46
N SER A 41 -13.43 -8.59 21.31
CA SER A 41 -11.99 -8.52 21.05
C SER A 41 -11.34 -9.88 20.91
N ALA A 42 -11.78 -10.86 21.70
CA ALA A 42 -11.30 -12.24 21.63
C ALA A 42 -11.79 -12.95 20.35
N ALA A 43 -13.06 -12.75 19.99
CA ALA A 43 -13.63 -13.26 18.73
C ALA A 43 -12.89 -12.70 17.50
N LEU A 44 -12.68 -11.38 17.44
CA LEU A 44 -11.94 -10.72 16.35
C LEU A 44 -10.48 -11.20 16.25
N SER A 45 -9.85 -11.54 17.37
CA SER A 45 -8.45 -12.00 17.40
C SER A 45 -8.22 -13.33 16.68
N ARG A 46 -9.28 -14.12 16.47
CA ARG A 46 -9.24 -15.37 15.70
C ARG A 46 -9.11 -15.12 14.19
N HIS A 47 -9.37 -13.90 13.72
CA HIS A 47 -9.31 -13.51 12.32
C HIS A 47 -8.25 -12.41 12.04
N PRO A 48 -6.94 -12.68 12.30
CA PRO A 48 -5.87 -11.66 12.26
C PRO A 48 -5.58 -11.12 10.85
N VAL A 49 -6.03 -11.81 9.80
CA VAL A 49 -5.91 -11.35 8.41
C VAL A 49 -6.88 -10.20 8.13
N LEU A 50 -8.07 -10.22 8.72
CA LEU A 50 -9.13 -9.23 8.54
C LEU A 50 -9.02 -8.11 9.57
N PHE A 51 -8.76 -8.46 10.83
CA PHE A 51 -8.73 -7.52 11.94
C PHE A 51 -7.31 -7.35 12.48
N LYS A 52 -6.74 -6.18 12.24
CA LYS A 52 -5.39 -5.84 12.70
C LYS A 52 -5.35 -5.67 14.22
N ARG A 53 -4.17 -5.85 14.80
CA ARG A 53 -3.93 -5.71 16.26
C ARG A 53 -4.47 -4.41 16.86
N ILE A 54 -4.44 -3.30 16.09
CA ILE A 54 -4.97 -2.02 16.57
C ILE A 54 -6.47 -2.10 16.86
N TYR A 55 -7.27 -2.71 15.98
CA TYR A 55 -8.72 -2.85 16.18
C TYR A 55 -9.02 -3.70 17.40
N ILE A 56 -8.36 -4.85 17.52
CA ILE A 56 -8.52 -5.78 18.63
C ILE A 56 -8.19 -5.10 19.96
N ASN A 57 -7.08 -4.36 20.05
CA ASN A 57 -6.66 -3.71 21.28
C ASN A 57 -7.54 -2.53 21.68
N MET A 58 -8.04 -1.76 20.70
CA MET A 58 -9.01 -0.69 20.96
C MET A 58 -10.32 -1.25 21.49
N ILE A 59 -10.87 -2.29 20.86
CA ILE A 59 -12.10 -2.93 21.29
C ILE A 59 -11.92 -3.54 22.68
N LYS A 60 -10.80 -4.21 22.94
CA LYS A 60 -10.47 -4.75 24.27
C LYS A 60 -10.42 -3.66 25.35
N ALA A 61 -9.88 -2.49 25.05
CA ALA A 61 -9.91 -1.36 25.97
C ALA A 61 -11.34 -0.84 26.20
N GLY A 62 -12.16 -0.81 25.15
CA GLY A 62 -13.59 -0.45 25.23
C GLY A 62 -14.41 -1.43 26.07
N GLU A 63 -14.17 -2.73 25.91
CA GLU A 63 -14.79 -3.77 26.73
C GLU A 63 -14.44 -3.62 28.21
N ALA A 64 -13.15 -3.41 28.50
CA ALA A 64 -12.67 -3.21 29.86
C ALA A 64 -13.21 -1.95 30.54
N SER A 65 -13.51 -0.90 29.78
CA SER A 65 -14.05 0.37 30.26
C SER A 65 -15.58 0.46 30.17
N GLY A 66 -16.24 -0.49 29.48
CA GLY A 66 -17.69 -0.43 29.19
C GLY A 66 -18.06 0.61 28.14
N GLN A 67 -17.11 1.12 27.36
CA GLN A 67 -17.29 2.20 26.38
C GLN A 67 -17.06 1.70 24.94
N VAL A 68 -17.58 0.53 24.60
CA VAL A 68 -17.38 -0.09 23.28
C VAL A 68 -17.90 0.79 22.16
N ASP A 69 -19.01 1.50 22.37
CA ASP A 69 -19.63 2.41 21.39
C ASP A 69 -18.70 3.55 21.02
N ASP A 70 -18.12 4.21 22.02
CA ASP A 70 -17.15 5.30 21.78
C ASP A 70 -15.91 4.80 21.04
N ILE A 71 -15.45 3.61 21.40
CA ILE A 71 -14.29 2.98 20.74
C ILE A 71 -14.61 2.64 19.29
N LEU A 72 -15.79 2.13 18.99
CA LEU A 72 -16.19 1.82 17.62
C LEU A 72 -16.30 3.09 16.76
N ASN A 73 -16.82 4.18 17.30
CA ASN A 73 -16.82 5.48 16.61
C ASN A 73 -15.41 5.99 16.34
N ARG A 74 -14.51 5.96 17.33
CA ARG A 74 -13.09 6.34 17.15
C ARG A 74 -12.38 5.45 16.13
N LEU A 75 -12.73 4.16 16.08
CA LEU A 75 -12.20 3.23 15.12
C LEU A 75 -12.67 3.53 13.69
N ALA A 76 -13.94 3.93 13.55
CA ALA A 76 -14.49 4.39 12.27
C ALA A 76 -13.77 5.66 11.79
N ASP A 77 -13.62 6.69 12.65
CA ASP A 77 -12.88 7.92 12.35
C ASP A 77 -11.42 7.64 11.98
N TYR A 78 -10.77 6.73 12.70
CA TYR A 78 -9.40 6.31 12.40
C TYR A 78 -9.30 5.66 11.02
N GLN A 79 -10.24 4.78 10.68
CA GLN A 79 -10.26 4.09 9.38
C GLN A 79 -10.54 5.08 8.25
N GLU A 80 -11.54 5.95 8.40
CA GLU A 80 -11.86 6.98 7.43
C GLU A 80 -10.66 7.90 7.15
N ALA A 81 -10.00 8.36 8.21
CA ALA A 81 -8.83 9.20 8.08
C ALA A 81 -7.64 8.49 7.41
N ASN A 82 -7.47 7.17 7.63
CA ASN A 82 -6.46 6.38 6.92
C ASN A 82 -6.81 6.23 5.43
N ASP A 83 -8.07 6.02 5.11
CA ASP A 83 -8.50 5.84 3.73
C ASP A 83 -8.46 7.16 2.96
N ASN A 84 -8.81 8.28 3.59
CA ASN A 84 -8.62 9.63 3.04
C ASN A 84 -7.13 9.90 2.75
N LEU A 85 -6.22 9.58 3.68
CA LEU A 85 -4.78 9.72 3.47
C LEU A 85 -4.29 8.87 2.28
N LYS A 86 -4.77 7.63 2.15
CA LYS A 86 -4.43 6.77 1.00
C LYS A 86 -4.94 7.36 -0.32
N ALA A 87 -6.18 7.89 -0.33
CA ALA A 87 -6.79 8.52 -1.48
C ALA A 87 -6.02 9.77 -1.91
N GLU A 88 -5.61 10.62 -0.97
CA GLU A 88 -4.77 11.80 -1.23
C GLU A 88 -3.43 11.42 -1.85
N ILE A 89 -2.74 10.42 -1.28
CA ILE A 89 -1.46 9.91 -1.81
C ILE A 89 -1.65 9.38 -3.23
N LYS A 90 -2.69 8.57 -3.46
CA LYS A 90 -3.01 8.00 -4.78
C LYS A 90 -3.28 9.10 -5.79
N SER A 91 -4.08 10.09 -5.43
CA SER A 91 -4.39 11.24 -6.28
C SER A 91 -3.13 12.04 -6.63
N ALA A 92 -2.31 12.37 -5.64
CA ALA A 92 -1.06 13.10 -5.83
C ALA A 92 -0.05 12.34 -6.73
N MET A 93 -0.03 11.01 -6.67
CA MET A 93 0.85 10.17 -7.48
C MET A 93 0.34 9.91 -8.90
N THR A 94 -0.94 10.18 -9.18
CA THR A 94 -1.53 9.91 -10.50
C THR A 94 -0.84 10.72 -11.60
N TYR A 95 -0.66 12.04 -11.41
CA TYR A 95 -0.01 12.90 -12.40
C TYR A 95 1.44 12.50 -12.69
N PRO A 96 2.34 12.30 -11.70
CA PRO A 96 3.70 11.84 -11.96
C PRO A 96 3.76 10.50 -12.70
N VAL A 97 2.91 9.54 -12.33
CA VAL A 97 2.90 8.22 -12.97
C VAL A 97 2.43 8.31 -14.42
N VAL A 98 1.33 9.00 -14.69
CA VAL A 98 0.81 9.18 -16.06
C VAL A 98 1.81 9.94 -16.93
N SER A 99 2.40 11.01 -16.41
CA SER A 99 3.41 11.81 -17.13
C SER A 99 4.65 10.97 -17.45
N LEU A 100 5.14 10.17 -16.50
CA LEU A 100 6.30 9.30 -16.72
C LEU A 100 6.01 8.23 -17.78
N ILE A 101 4.84 7.58 -17.71
CA ILE A 101 4.43 6.58 -18.71
C ILE A 101 4.38 7.23 -20.10
N MET A 102 3.80 8.44 -20.22
CA MET A 102 3.70 9.14 -21.49
C MET A 102 5.07 9.49 -22.06
N ILE A 103 5.98 10.04 -21.24
CA ILE A 103 7.35 10.36 -21.67
C ILE A 103 8.09 9.11 -22.13
N ILE A 104 8.03 8.02 -21.36
CA ILE A 104 8.67 6.77 -21.75
C ILE A 104 8.08 6.23 -23.05
N THR A 105 6.75 6.24 -23.18
CA THR A 105 6.07 5.76 -24.41
C THR A 105 6.50 6.55 -25.63
N ILE A 106 6.52 7.88 -25.54
CA ILE A 106 6.97 8.74 -26.66
C ILE A 106 8.44 8.48 -26.98
N ALA A 107 9.30 8.40 -25.96
CA ALA A 107 10.72 8.11 -26.17
C ALA A 107 10.94 6.75 -26.85
N LEU A 108 10.20 5.71 -26.47
CA LEU A 108 10.24 4.40 -27.11
C LEU A 108 9.77 4.43 -28.57
N ILE A 109 8.67 5.15 -28.84
CA ILE A 109 8.19 5.32 -30.23
C ILE A 109 9.25 6.02 -31.08
N LEU A 110 9.85 7.09 -30.58
CA LEU A 110 10.91 7.81 -31.29
C LEU A 110 12.11 6.91 -31.56
N LEU A 111 12.60 6.17 -30.54
CA LEU A 111 13.76 5.30 -30.66
C LEU A 111 13.52 4.11 -31.62
N ILE A 112 12.34 3.52 -31.60
CA ILE A 112 12.05 2.30 -32.37
C ILE A 112 11.67 2.62 -33.82
N PHE A 113 10.92 3.72 -34.05
CA PHE A 113 10.33 3.99 -35.35
C PHE A 113 10.96 5.18 -36.09
N ILE A 114 11.39 6.24 -35.39
CA ILE A 114 11.82 7.46 -36.01
C ILE A 114 13.35 7.51 -36.17
N VAL A 115 14.10 7.11 -35.14
CA VAL A 115 15.55 7.13 -35.18
C VAL A 115 16.13 6.28 -36.33
N PRO A 116 15.63 5.06 -36.64
CA PRO A 116 16.14 4.32 -37.81
C PRO A 116 15.93 5.00 -39.15
N LYS A 117 14.86 5.79 -39.30
CA LYS A 117 14.64 6.53 -40.56
C LYS A 117 15.72 7.61 -40.80
N PHE A 118 16.24 8.21 -39.75
CA PHE A 118 17.36 9.13 -39.86
C PHE A 118 18.65 8.41 -40.28
N GLU A 119 18.89 7.19 -39.80
CA GLU A 119 20.03 6.38 -40.23
C GLU A 119 20.01 6.14 -41.74
N ASP A 120 18.87 5.70 -42.29
CA ASP A 120 18.69 5.51 -43.72
C ASP A 120 18.95 6.80 -44.55
N MET A 121 18.56 7.94 -43.98
CA MET A 121 18.77 9.23 -44.62
C MET A 121 20.26 9.64 -44.64
N PHE A 122 20.96 9.49 -43.51
CA PHE A 122 22.39 9.78 -43.41
C PHE A 122 23.24 8.81 -44.24
N ALA A 123 22.85 7.53 -44.32
CA ALA A 123 23.52 6.56 -45.17
C ALA A 123 23.47 6.94 -46.66
N ARG A 124 22.38 7.56 -47.13
CA ARG A 124 22.24 8.04 -48.50
C ARG A 124 23.08 9.29 -48.80
N LEU A 125 23.42 10.07 -47.77
CA LEU A 125 24.19 11.29 -47.88
C LEU A 125 25.72 11.07 -47.79
N GLU A 126 26.15 9.80 -47.58
CA GLU A 126 27.55 9.40 -47.34
C GLU A 126 28.22 10.24 -46.23
N ALA A 127 27.43 10.77 -45.31
CA ALA A 127 27.89 11.65 -44.24
C ALA A 127 28.23 10.86 -42.98
N GLU A 128 29.36 11.16 -42.36
CA GLU A 128 29.69 10.57 -41.06
C GLU A 128 28.74 11.04 -39.97
N LEU A 129 28.20 10.09 -39.23
CA LEU A 129 27.29 10.35 -38.11
C LEU A 129 28.04 10.91 -36.89
N PRO A 130 27.59 12.03 -36.32
CA PRO A 130 28.14 12.53 -35.04
C PRO A 130 28.04 11.52 -33.91
N LEU A 131 28.99 11.56 -32.96
CA LEU A 131 29.04 10.63 -31.81
C LEU A 131 27.72 10.49 -31.04
N PRO A 132 26.98 11.56 -30.69
CA PRO A 132 25.71 11.46 -30.02
C PRO A 132 24.67 10.66 -30.81
N THR A 133 24.63 10.84 -32.12
CA THR A 133 23.70 10.14 -33.02
C THR A 133 24.03 8.63 -33.06
N ARG A 134 25.32 8.28 -33.11
CA ARG A 134 25.77 6.87 -33.08
C ARG A 134 25.32 6.17 -31.78
N ILE A 135 25.39 6.85 -30.62
CA ILE A 135 24.93 6.31 -29.32
C ILE A 135 23.43 6.04 -29.36
N VAL A 136 22.64 7.02 -29.83
CA VAL A 136 21.18 6.89 -29.93
C VAL A 136 20.78 5.75 -30.87
N LEU A 137 21.46 5.62 -32.01
CA LEU A 137 21.25 4.52 -32.95
C LEU A 137 21.61 3.15 -32.34
N ALA A 138 22.73 3.05 -31.62
CA ALA A 138 23.12 1.81 -30.94
C ALA A 138 22.03 1.37 -29.90
N ILE A 139 21.49 2.33 -29.17
CA ILE A 139 20.36 2.07 -28.24
C ILE A 139 19.11 1.63 -29.01
N SER A 140 18.79 2.29 -30.11
CA SER A 140 17.65 1.96 -30.98
C SER A 140 17.75 0.54 -31.53
N HIS A 141 18.91 0.16 -32.09
CA HIS A 141 19.18 -1.20 -32.59
C HIS A 141 19.06 -2.25 -31.47
N PHE A 142 19.69 -2.00 -30.31
CA PHE A 142 19.57 -2.88 -29.17
C PHE A 142 18.10 -3.08 -28.77
N MET A 143 17.32 -2.01 -28.69
CA MET A 143 15.91 -2.10 -28.31
C MET A 143 15.05 -2.84 -29.33
N ARG A 144 15.35 -2.71 -30.61
CA ARG A 144 14.60 -3.31 -31.70
C ARG A 144 14.98 -4.77 -31.95
N GLU A 145 16.26 -5.05 -32.07
CA GLU A 145 16.76 -6.39 -32.44
C GLU A 145 16.73 -7.37 -31.27
N GLN A 146 16.97 -6.87 -30.07
CA GLN A 146 16.97 -7.70 -28.87
C GLN A 146 15.67 -7.60 -28.03
N ALA A 147 14.60 -7.06 -28.63
CA ALA A 147 13.30 -6.91 -27.94
C ALA A 147 12.83 -8.25 -27.34
N LEU A 148 13.04 -9.35 -28.05
CA LEU A 148 12.66 -10.69 -27.63
C LEU A 148 13.44 -11.18 -26.38
N ILE A 149 14.56 -10.56 -26.08
CA ILE A 149 15.42 -10.91 -24.92
C ILE A 149 15.16 -9.94 -23.78
N TRP A 150 15.26 -8.62 -24.02
CA TRP A 150 15.19 -7.64 -22.93
C TRP A 150 13.77 -7.44 -22.39
N VAL A 151 12.71 -7.63 -23.22
CA VAL A 151 11.33 -7.48 -22.73
C VAL A 151 10.98 -8.59 -21.72
N PRO A 152 11.17 -9.90 -22.02
CA PRO A 152 10.97 -10.94 -21.00
C PRO A 152 11.92 -10.80 -19.80
N ALA A 153 13.17 -10.38 -20.03
CA ALA A 153 14.12 -10.14 -18.94
C ALA A 153 13.64 -9.01 -18.00
N LEU A 154 13.09 -7.93 -18.55
CA LEU A 154 12.51 -6.83 -17.76
C LEU A 154 11.31 -7.31 -16.95
N PHE A 155 10.37 -8.05 -17.59
CA PHE A 155 9.22 -8.62 -16.87
C PHE A 155 9.67 -9.62 -15.81
N GLY A 156 10.63 -10.49 -16.10
CA GLY A 156 11.21 -11.41 -15.14
C GLY A 156 11.85 -10.69 -13.96
N ALA A 157 12.62 -9.62 -14.22
CA ALA A 157 13.22 -8.79 -13.19
C ALA A 157 12.17 -8.09 -12.32
N LEU A 158 11.08 -7.55 -12.91
CA LEU A 158 9.99 -6.93 -12.17
C LEU A 158 9.26 -7.94 -11.27
N ILE A 159 8.99 -9.15 -11.78
CA ILE A 159 8.38 -10.22 -11.00
C ILE A 159 9.33 -10.66 -9.87
N ALA A 160 10.62 -10.85 -10.15
CA ALA A 160 11.60 -11.20 -9.14
C ALA A 160 11.73 -10.12 -8.05
N LEU A 161 11.74 -8.84 -8.44
CA LEU A 161 11.78 -7.71 -7.51
C LEU A 161 10.51 -7.65 -6.65
N TYR A 162 9.35 -7.89 -7.25
CA TYR A 162 8.07 -7.94 -6.55
C TYR A 162 8.00 -9.11 -5.55
N THR A 163 8.41 -10.31 -5.95
CA THR A 163 8.45 -11.47 -5.06
C THR A 163 9.50 -11.31 -3.96
N TYR A 164 10.68 -10.78 -4.30
CA TYR A 164 11.73 -10.48 -3.32
C TYR A 164 11.26 -9.43 -2.30
N SER A 165 10.55 -8.38 -2.74
CA SER A 165 10.04 -7.33 -1.85
C SER A 165 9.01 -7.83 -0.82
N LYS A 166 8.41 -9.00 -1.04
CA LYS A 166 7.50 -9.66 -0.08
C LYS A 166 8.23 -10.48 0.98
N THR A 167 9.51 -10.79 0.79
CA THR A 167 10.30 -11.48 1.81
C THR A 167 10.67 -10.53 2.96
N SER A 168 10.98 -11.08 4.12
CA SER A 168 11.34 -10.28 5.31
C SER A 168 12.55 -9.37 5.05
N GLY A 169 13.58 -9.85 4.37
CA GLY A 169 14.78 -9.08 4.02
C GLY A 169 14.53 -8.08 2.90
N GLY A 170 13.81 -8.49 1.84
CA GLY A 170 13.50 -7.62 0.70
C GLY A 170 12.61 -6.43 1.06
N GLY A 171 11.70 -6.62 2.02
CA GLY A 171 10.88 -5.54 2.54
C GLY A 171 11.71 -4.41 3.18
N HIS A 172 12.73 -4.77 3.95
CA HIS A 172 13.62 -3.79 4.60
C HIS A 172 14.45 -2.99 3.57
N ILE A 173 15.01 -3.68 2.56
CA ILE A 173 15.78 -3.03 1.48
C ILE A 173 14.88 -2.09 0.65
N ARG A 174 13.68 -2.54 0.29
CA ARG A 174 12.69 -1.72 -0.42
C ARG A 174 12.37 -0.44 0.35
N ASP A 175 12.05 -0.57 1.63
CA ASP A 175 11.63 0.54 2.48
C ASP A 175 12.80 1.53 2.70
N TRP A 176 14.02 1.04 2.86
CA TRP A 176 15.23 1.85 2.92
C TRP A 176 15.49 2.62 1.61
N LEU A 177 15.33 1.93 0.45
CA LEU A 177 15.52 2.57 -0.85
C LEU A 177 14.49 3.67 -1.11
N ILE A 178 13.22 3.42 -0.80
CA ILE A 178 12.14 4.40 -0.94
C ILE A 178 12.43 5.65 -0.10
N LEU A 179 12.93 5.49 1.13
CA LEU A 179 13.24 6.61 2.00
C LEU A 179 14.43 7.45 1.52
N ARG A 180 15.29 6.91 0.65
CA ARG A 180 16.44 7.64 0.04
C ARG A 180 16.11 8.37 -1.24
N LEU A 181 15.00 8.09 -1.89
CA LEU A 181 14.60 8.80 -3.09
C LEU A 181 14.32 10.28 -2.77
N PRO A 182 14.85 11.23 -3.58
CA PRO A 182 14.87 12.66 -3.22
C PRO A 182 13.49 13.28 -3.03
N VAL A 183 12.47 12.86 -3.77
CA VAL A 183 11.10 13.38 -3.65
C VAL A 183 10.22 12.44 -2.84
N LEU A 184 10.24 11.15 -3.17
CA LEU A 184 9.40 10.13 -2.54
C LEU A 184 9.79 9.89 -1.09
N GLY A 185 11.08 9.96 -0.75
CA GLY A 185 11.55 9.75 0.62
C GLY A 185 10.98 10.76 1.62
N ILE A 186 10.87 12.04 1.22
CA ILE A 186 10.26 13.08 2.06
C ILE A 186 8.76 12.78 2.27
N LEU A 187 8.06 12.41 1.21
CA LEU A 187 6.64 12.07 1.25
C LEU A 187 6.40 10.87 2.19
N PHE A 188 7.12 9.77 2.00
CA PHE A 188 6.94 8.56 2.81
C PHE A 188 7.29 8.78 4.29
N ARG A 189 8.30 9.59 4.61
CA ARG A 189 8.59 9.98 6.01
C ARG A 189 7.43 10.75 6.62
N LYS A 190 6.89 11.76 5.93
CA LYS A 190 5.74 12.53 6.42
C LYS A 190 4.53 11.65 6.64
N VAL A 191 4.24 10.74 5.71
CA VAL A 191 3.14 9.77 5.82
C VAL A 191 3.34 8.84 7.02
N ALA A 192 4.54 8.30 7.21
CA ALA A 192 4.84 7.42 8.35
C ALA A 192 4.70 8.16 9.69
N ILE A 193 5.23 9.39 9.80
CA ILE A 193 5.09 10.22 11.01
C ILE A 193 3.62 10.57 11.26
N SER A 194 2.87 10.93 10.23
CA SER A 194 1.43 11.24 10.36
C SER A 194 0.64 10.03 10.85
N ARG A 195 0.92 8.84 10.29
CA ARG A 195 0.29 7.58 10.75
C ARG A 195 0.67 7.27 12.20
N PHE A 196 1.96 7.38 12.54
CA PHE A 196 2.44 7.19 13.90
C PHE A 196 1.69 8.09 14.88
N ALA A 197 1.72 9.42 14.64
CA ALA A 197 1.11 10.39 15.55
C ALA A 197 -0.40 10.16 15.71
N ARG A 198 -1.11 9.90 14.62
CA ARG A 198 -2.55 9.63 14.62
C ARG A 198 -2.87 8.34 15.37
N THR A 199 -2.19 7.24 15.05
CA THR A 199 -2.41 5.94 15.72
C THR A 199 -2.11 6.04 17.20
N PHE A 200 -1.01 6.72 17.56
CA PHE A 200 -0.61 6.94 18.94
C PHE A 200 -1.66 7.74 19.72
N ALA A 201 -2.11 8.86 19.15
CA ALA A 201 -3.14 9.69 19.77
C ALA A 201 -4.46 8.93 19.95
N THR A 202 -4.92 8.20 18.91
CA THR A 202 -6.17 7.43 18.97
C THR A 202 -6.13 6.36 20.05
N LEU A 203 -5.03 5.60 20.15
CA LEU A 203 -4.87 4.53 21.17
C LEU A 203 -4.81 5.11 22.59
N LEU A 204 -4.08 6.20 22.81
CA LEU A 204 -4.05 6.86 24.12
C LEU A 204 -5.42 7.39 24.53
N GLN A 205 -6.12 8.05 23.62
CA GLN A 205 -7.47 8.55 23.87
C GLN A 205 -8.48 7.43 24.15
N SER A 206 -8.21 6.23 23.63
CA SER A 206 -9.03 5.03 23.86
C SER A 206 -8.67 4.29 25.14
N GLY A 207 -7.78 4.85 25.98
CA GLY A 207 -7.42 4.26 27.27
C GLY A 207 -6.42 3.10 27.20
N VAL A 208 -5.82 2.84 26.03
CA VAL A 208 -4.77 1.82 25.88
C VAL A 208 -3.50 2.26 26.64
N PRO A 209 -2.90 1.41 27.49
CA PRO A 209 -1.68 1.74 28.20
C PRO A 209 -0.54 2.16 27.26
N ILE A 210 0.25 3.17 27.66
CA ILE A 210 1.26 3.79 26.81
C ILE A 210 2.30 2.81 26.27
N LEU A 211 2.72 1.82 27.04
CA LEU A 211 3.67 0.79 26.62
C LEU A 211 3.08 -0.11 25.51
N ALA A 212 1.83 -0.54 25.68
CA ALA A 212 1.12 -1.30 24.66
C ALA A 212 0.87 -0.45 23.40
N THR A 213 0.55 0.84 23.59
CA THR A 213 0.38 1.79 22.49
C THR A 213 1.65 1.88 21.64
N LEU A 214 2.82 2.02 22.25
CA LEU A 214 4.10 2.09 21.55
C LEU A 214 4.38 0.82 20.74
N GLU A 215 4.13 -0.36 21.32
CA GLU A 215 4.30 -1.65 20.63
C GLU A 215 3.38 -1.78 19.41
N ILE A 216 2.11 -1.36 19.54
CA ILE A 216 1.14 -1.42 18.45
C ILE A 216 1.51 -0.44 17.34
N VAL A 217 1.91 0.79 17.71
CA VAL A 217 2.25 1.84 16.75
C VAL A 217 3.53 1.52 15.98
N ALA A 218 4.52 0.90 16.62
CA ALA A 218 5.72 0.42 15.94
C ALA A 218 5.33 -0.43 14.73
N THR A 219 4.50 -1.46 14.93
CA THR A 219 4.08 -2.38 13.85
C THR A 219 3.14 -1.77 12.80
N THR A 220 2.54 -0.61 13.08
CA THR A 220 1.58 0.07 12.18
C THR A 220 2.19 1.20 11.35
N SER A 221 3.45 1.56 11.56
CA SER A 221 4.16 2.61 10.81
C SER A 221 4.16 2.34 9.29
N GLY A 222 4.06 1.08 8.89
CA GLY A 222 3.99 0.64 7.49
C GLY A 222 5.33 0.70 6.75
N ASN A 223 6.43 0.93 7.48
CA ASN A 223 7.78 0.93 6.95
C ASN A 223 8.72 0.27 7.98
N LYS A 224 9.37 -0.82 7.57
CA LYS A 224 10.25 -1.64 8.43
C LYS A 224 11.53 -0.94 8.91
N VAL A 225 11.86 0.21 8.37
CA VAL A 225 13.03 1.01 8.78
C VAL A 225 12.65 2.04 9.84
N ILE A 226 11.36 2.43 9.89
CA ILE A 226 10.81 3.38 10.85
C ILE A 226 10.19 2.66 12.06
N GLU A 227 9.84 1.38 11.90
CA GLU A 227 9.40 0.48 12.96
C GLU A 227 10.48 0.28 14.03
#